data_299135f7da1ab1373f96d146bc401018
#
_entry.id   299135f7da1ab1373f96d146bc401018
#
_cell.length_a   1.000
_cell.length_b   1.000
_cell.length_c   1.000
_cell.angle_alpha   90.00
_cell.angle_beta   90.00
_cell.angle_gamma   90.00
#
_symmetry.space_group_name_H-M   'P 1'
#
loop_
_entity.id
_entity.type
_entity.pdbx_description
1 polymer ?
#
loop_
_entity_poly.entity_id
_entity_poly.type
_entity_poly.pdbx_seq_one_letter_code
_entity_poly.pdbx_strand_id
1 'polypeptide(L)'
;MPSKQDLESNHIRTVSRLASGTSGQVWLAENKELKELRALKVLRHDEYFDTTAIKAWGRKFRAKREQSNFVLGLIESFHTGEEIILVTEYMPGGDLESYICRHGKLDLETARFYAAELCHALRFIHQHEFIHRNLGLEHVLLTASGHIRLTGFGTCKDGMVHASRTTTFCGGLSTAPEILLDIPYGRAVDWWGFGIVLFQMLEAASPFQGEDVDAIFDEILDDSKPVYPLEMPDSSKSILQQLLLRNPDMRLGANKDGVEGVTGHAFFAGTIWEDIARERVPPPISQQRPNAQEPTQESPVTDFPFAVDWSRLDIFSDF
;
A
#
# COMPACT_ATOMS: atom_id res chain seq x y z
N MET A 1 33.12 -17.39 -6.62
CA MET A 1 32.59 -16.69 -5.43
C MET A 1 33.23 -15.31 -5.41
N PRO A 2 32.49 -14.22 -5.54
CA PRO A 2 33.06 -12.88 -5.41
C PRO A 2 33.57 -12.68 -4.00
N SER A 3 34.73 -12.04 -3.86
CA SER A 3 35.38 -11.81 -2.58
C SER A 3 34.67 -10.73 -1.76
N LYS A 4 34.90 -10.74 -0.43
CA LYS A 4 34.38 -9.72 0.50
C LYS A 4 34.78 -8.29 0.09
N GLN A 5 35.79 -8.10 -0.76
CA GLN A 5 36.24 -6.83 -1.32
C GLN A 5 35.37 -6.30 -2.45
N ASP A 6 34.59 -7.16 -3.16
CA ASP A 6 33.68 -6.74 -4.21
C ASP A 6 32.39 -6.11 -3.64
N LEU A 7 32.10 -6.29 -2.34
CA LEU A 7 30.97 -5.71 -1.63
C LEU A 7 31.17 -4.23 -1.22
N GLU A 8 32.41 -3.75 -1.21
CA GLU A 8 32.72 -2.36 -0.79
C GLU A 8 32.58 -1.33 -1.93
N SER A 9 32.39 -1.76 -3.16
CA SER A 9 32.18 -0.86 -4.32
C SER A 9 30.74 -0.34 -4.43
N ASN A 10 29.82 -0.77 -3.57
CA ASN A 10 28.40 -0.53 -3.75
C ASN A 10 27.93 0.73 -3.03
N HIS A 11 27.18 1.57 -3.74
CA HIS A 11 26.61 2.84 -3.29
C HIS A 11 25.56 2.69 -2.17
N ILE A 12 25.15 1.46 -1.80
CA ILE A 12 24.13 1.19 -0.81
C ILE A 12 24.69 0.38 0.35
N ARG A 13 24.41 0.79 1.59
CA ARG A 13 24.72 0.09 2.83
C ARG A 13 23.44 -0.25 3.58
N THR A 14 23.22 -1.51 3.87
CA THR A 14 22.12 -1.93 4.76
C THR A 14 22.40 -1.49 6.20
N VAL A 15 21.37 -0.98 6.86
CA VAL A 15 21.44 -0.44 8.23
C VAL A 15 20.73 -1.38 9.20
N SER A 16 19.45 -1.70 8.96
CA SER A 16 18.64 -2.56 9.81
C SER A 16 17.48 -3.18 9.04
N ARG A 17 16.89 -4.25 9.59
CA ARG A 17 15.65 -4.81 9.06
C ARG A 17 14.47 -4.02 9.62
N LEU A 18 13.57 -3.56 8.76
CA LEU A 18 12.36 -2.82 9.11
C LEU A 18 11.16 -3.74 9.33
N ALA A 19 10.99 -4.74 8.45
CA ALA A 19 9.86 -5.66 8.52
C ALA A 19 10.21 -7.02 7.89
N SER A 20 9.49 -8.06 8.31
CA SER A 20 9.52 -9.40 7.70
C SER A 20 8.10 -9.94 7.67
N GLY A 21 7.66 -10.43 6.53
CA GLY A 21 6.31 -10.96 6.33
C GLY A 21 6.27 -11.99 5.20
N THR A 22 5.07 -12.47 4.89
CA THR A 22 4.82 -13.46 3.83
C THR A 22 5.28 -12.99 2.45
N SER A 23 5.23 -11.67 2.21
CA SER A 23 5.64 -11.05 0.92
C SER A 23 7.14 -10.76 0.83
N GLY A 24 7.96 -11.15 1.83
CA GLY A 24 9.40 -10.89 1.84
C GLY A 24 9.87 -10.04 3.01
N GLN A 25 11.05 -9.46 2.88
CA GLN A 25 11.70 -8.66 3.93
C GLN A 25 11.87 -7.21 3.46
N VAL A 26 11.76 -6.26 4.40
CA VAL A 26 12.04 -4.85 4.15
C VAL A 26 13.22 -4.42 5.01
N TRP A 27 14.20 -3.79 4.38
CA TRP A 27 15.44 -3.34 5.00
C TRP A 27 15.59 -1.83 4.88
N LEU A 28 16.08 -1.19 5.94
CA LEU A 28 16.61 0.16 5.88
C LEU A 28 18.02 0.13 5.30
N ALA A 29 18.28 0.98 4.34
CA ALA A 29 19.59 1.13 3.73
C ALA A 29 19.96 2.61 3.55
N GLU A 30 21.25 2.89 3.47
CA GLU A 30 21.80 4.21 3.19
C GLU A 30 22.49 4.21 1.82
N ASN A 31 22.13 5.16 0.96
CA ASN A 31 22.95 5.47 -0.21
C ASN A 31 24.22 6.18 0.26
N LYS A 32 25.37 5.57 0.08
CA LYS A 32 26.67 6.06 0.60
C LYS A 32 27.11 7.39 -0.04
N GLU A 33 26.73 7.64 -1.29
CA GLU A 33 27.09 8.86 -2.02
C GLU A 33 26.19 10.02 -1.64
N LEU A 34 24.86 9.80 -1.67
CA LEU A 34 23.87 10.84 -1.42
C LEU A 34 23.59 11.04 0.05
N LYS A 35 24.02 10.10 0.93
CA LYS A 35 23.69 10.07 2.37
C LYS A 35 22.18 10.04 2.64
N GLU A 36 21.43 9.45 1.74
CA GLU A 36 19.99 9.34 1.82
C GLU A 36 19.57 7.94 2.26
N LEU A 37 18.55 7.89 3.12
CA LEU A 37 17.95 6.63 3.53
C LEU A 37 17.00 6.10 2.45
N ARG A 38 17.03 4.77 2.27
CA ARG A 38 16.21 4.03 1.33
C ARG A 38 15.56 2.83 2.02
N ALA A 39 14.44 2.39 1.50
CA ALA A 39 13.87 1.10 1.86
C ALA A 39 14.15 0.08 0.74
N LEU A 40 14.65 -1.08 1.11
CA LEU A 40 14.88 -2.21 0.22
C LEU A 40 13.86 -3.29 0.52
N LYS A 41 12.92 -3.53 -0.38
CA LYS A 41 11.99 -4.65 -0.29
C LYS A 41 12.53 -5.82 -1.09
N VAL A 42 12.89 -6.90 -0.39
CA VAL A 42 13.40 -8.15 -0.97
C VAL A 42 12.24 -9.12 -1.11
N LEU A 43 11.90 -9.46 -2.35
CA LEU A 43 10.84 -10.40 -2.71
C LEU A 43 11.49 -11.68 -3.23
N ARG A 44 11.07 -12.85 -2.74
CA ARG A 44 11.47 -14.11 -3.34
C ARG A 44 10.73 -14.32 -4.66
N HIS A 45 11.44 -14.83 -5.64
CA HIS A 45 10.81 -15.20 -6.92
C HIS A 45 10.05 -16.51 -6.70
N ASP A 46 8.78 -16.41 -6.35
CA ASP A 46 7.85 -17.54 -6.33
C ASP A 46 6.78 -17.37 -7.44
N GLU A 47 6.02 -18.42 -7.68
CA GLU A 47 5.00 -18.47 -8.75
C GLU A 47 3.86 -17.46 -8.54
N TYR A 48 3.78 -16.82 -7.36
CA TYR A 48 2.70 -15.90 -6.98
C TYR A 48 2.99 -14.44 -7.31
N PHE A 49 4.23 -14.07 -7.66
CA PHE A 49 4.58 -12.69 -7.99
C PHE A 49 4.53 -12.43 -9.51
N ASP A 50 3.61 -11.56 -9.90
CA ASP A 50 3.59 -11.05 -11.27
C ASP A 50 4.72 -10.06 -11.50
N THR A 51 5.88 -10.58 -11.91
CA THR A 51 7.06 -9.77 -12.23
C THR A 51 6.77 -8.75 -13.32
N THR A 52 5.81 -9.03 -14.22
CA THR A 52 5.38 -8.13 -15.29
C THR A 52 4.71 -6.88 -14.71
N ALA A 53 3.86 -7.04 -13.71
CA ALA A 53 3.20 -5.93 -13.03
C ALA A 53 4.20 -5.05 -12.26
N ILE A 54 5.18 -5.67 -11.56
CA ILE A 54 6.25 -4.94 -10.88
C ILE A 54 7.09 -4.14 -11.87
N LYS A 55 7.46 -4.73 -13.01
CA LYS A 55 8.19 -4.03 -14.09
C LYS A 55 7.36 -2.90 -14.68
N ALA A 56 6.07 -3.11 -14.92
CA ALA A 56 5.17 -2.09 -15.42
C ALA A 56 5.01 -0.94 -14.39
N TRP A 57 4.88 -1.25 -13.09
CA TRP A 57 4.89 -0.25 -12.03
C TRP A 57 6.19 0.56 -12.04
N GLY A 58 7.35 -0.10 -12.07
CA GLY A 58 8.65 0.58 -12.14
C GLY A 58 8.79 1.49 -13.36
N ARG A 59 8.27 1.09 -14.53
CA ARG A 59 8.31 1.93 -15.75
C ARG A 59 7.40 3.15 -15.65
N LYS A 60 6.16 2.96 -15.16
CA LYS A 60 5.15 4.02 -15.12
C LYS A 60 5.38 4.99 -13.96
N PHE A 61 5.81 4.48 -12.80
CA PHE A 61 5.91 5.25 -11.54
C PHE A 61 7.35 5.44 -11.06
N ARG A 62 8.31 5.47 -11.97
CA ARG A 62 9.68 5.85 -11.63
C ARG A 62 9.69 7.28 -11.07
N ALA A 63 10.37 7.48 -9.94
CA ALA A 63 10.39 8.69 -9.11
C ALA A 63 10.69 10.03 -9.84
N LYS A 64 10.91 10.02 -11.16
CA LYS A 64 11.20 11.21 -11.97
C LYS A 64 10.27 11.45 -13.17
N ARG A 65 9.34 10.54 -13.50
CA ARG A 65 8.53 10.67 -14.72
C ARG A 65 7.09 11.13 -14.47
N GLU A 66 6.35 10.41 -13.67
CA GLU A 66 4.98 10.77 -13.30
C GLU A 66 4.85 10.57 -11.79
N GLN A 67 4.68 11.67 -11.06
CA GLN A 67 4.64 11.63 -9.60
C GLN A 67 3.22 11.85 -9.12
N SER A 68 2.79 10.94 -8.24
CA SER A 68 1.71 11.23 -7.32
C SER A 68 2.32 11.49 -5.95
N ASN A 69 1.85 12.52 -5.28
CA ASN A 69 2.24 12.78 -3.91
C ASN A 69 1.80 11.67 -2.94
N PHE A 70 0.91 10.77 -3.37
CA PHE A 70 0.30 9.75 -2.49
C PHE A 70 0.62 8.30 -2.89
N VAL A 71 1.48 8.10 -3.89
CA VAL A 71 1.93 6.78 -4.33
C VAL A 71 3.44 6.68 -4.20
N LEU A 72 3.91 5.62 -3.53
CA LEU A 72 5.34 5.40 -3.35
C LEU A 72 6.00 5.05 -4.68
N GLY A 73 6.91 5.91 -5.14
CA GLY A 73 7.66 5.70 -6.38
C GLY A 73 8.76 4.65 -6.22
N LEU A 74 9.00 3.87 -7.28
CA LEU A 74 10.16 3.00 -7.38
C LEU A 74 11.37 3.83 -7.84
N ILE A 75 12.44 3.82 -7.05
CA ILE A 75 13.70 4.48 -7.42
C ILE A 75 14.48 3.56 -8.34
N GLU A 76 14.63 2.30 -7.93
CA GLU A 76 15.45 1.31 -8.60
C GLU A 76 14.95 -0.10 -8.29
N SER A 77 15.27 -1.06 -9.14
CA SER A 77 15.01 -2.46 -8.85
C SER A 77 16.13 -3.35 -9.38
N PHE A 78 16.40 -4.42 -8.64
CA PHE A 78 17.43 -5.39 -8.96
C PHE A 78 16.82 -6.77 -9.00
N HIS A 79 17.33 -7.63 -9.86
CA HIS A 79 16.93 -9.02 -9.96
C HIS A 79 18.15 -9.90 -9.77
N THR A 80 18.14 -10.76 -8.78
CA THR A 80 19.04 -11.91 -8.66
C THR A 80 18.29 -13.13 -9.17
N GLY A 81 18.96 -14.22 -9.53
CA GLY A 81 18.27 -15.40 -10.08
C GLY A 81 17.08 -15.91 -9.24
N GLU A 82 17.04 -15.59 -7.94
CA GLU A 82 16.03 -16.07 -6.98
C GLU A 82 15.20 -14.95 -6.32
N GLU A 83 15.58 -13.67 -6.49
CA GLU A 83 14.96 -12.57 -5.78
C GLU A 83 14.84 -11.30 -6.60
N ILE A 84 13.84 -10.49 -6.25
CA ILE A 84 13.64 -9.13 -6.75
C ILE A 84 13.84 -8.18 -5.58
N ILE A 85 14.70 -7.19 -5.75
CA ILE A 85 14.95 -6.14 -4.76
C ILE A 85 14.39 -4.83 -5.31
N LEU A 86 13.43 -4.26 -4.60
CA LEU A 86 12.81 -2.98 -4.94
C LEU A 86 13.38 -1.90 -4.01
N VAL A 87 13.93 -0.85 -4.60
CA VAL A 87 14.47 0.30 -3.86
C VAL A 87 13.48 1.45 -3.93
N THR A 88 13.06 1.93 -2.79
CA THR A 88 12.12 3.06 -2.66
C THR A 88 12.65 4.11 -1.69
N GLU A 89 11.97 5.25 -1.61
CA GLU A 89 12.18 6.19 -0.51
C GLU A 89 11.87 5.52 0.83
N TYR A 90 12.63 5.90 1.86
CA TYR A 90 12.32 5.47 3.23
C TYR A 90 11.24 6.34 3.82
N MET A 91 10.21 5.71 4.39
CA MET A 91 9.08 6.35 5.06
C MET A 91 9.26 6.27 6.58
N PRO A 92 9.78 7.33 7.23
CA PRO A 92 10.13 7.30 8.65
C PRO A 92 8.93 7.20 9.59
N GLY A 93 7.73 7.53 9.10
CA GLY A 93 6.49 7.41 9.86
C GLY A 93 5.99 5.98 10.05
N GLY A 94 6.58 5.01 9.35
CA GLY A 94 6.10 3.64 9.34
C GLY A 94 4.76 3.50 8.62
N ASP A 95 4.04 2.42 8.90
CA ASP A 95 2.72 2.13 8.33
C ASP A 95 1.58 2.54 9.27
N LEU A 96 0.40 2.75 8.68
CA LEU A 96 -0.78 3.20 9.41
C LEU A 96 -1.38 2.09 10.29
N GLU A 97 -1.18 0.81 9.96
CA GLU A 97 -1.57 -0.31 10.80
C GLU A 97 -0.83 -0.27 12.14
N SER A 98 0.51 -0.20 12.08
CA SER A 98 1.37 -0.07 13.26
C SER A 98 1.03 1.18 14.09
N TYR A 99 0.64 2.28 13.43
CA TYR A 99 0.20 3.48 14.13
C TYR A 99 -1.11 3.22 14.91
N ILE A 100 -2.13 2.66 14.26
CA ILE A 100 -3.43 2.38 14.87
C ILE A 100 -3.31 1.32 15.99
N CYS A 101 -2.50 0.27 15.79
CA CYS A 101 -2.24 -0.72 16.85
C CYS A 101 -1.67 -0.10 18.12
N ARG A 102 -0.85 0.96 18.00
CA ARG A 102 -0.23 1.64 19.16
C ARG A 102 -1.10 2.71 19.79
N HIS A 103 -1.90 3.42 19.01
CA HIS A 103 -2.61 4.63 19.45
C HIS A 103 -4.14 4.47 19.49
N GLY A 104 -4.68 3.36 18.96
CA GLY A 104 -6.11 3.14 18.83
C GLY A 104 -6.68 3.80 17.57
N LYS A 105 -8.02 3.81 17.49
CA LYS A 105 -8.76 4.36 16.35
C LYS A 105 -8.53 5.84 16.15
N LEU A 106 -8.62 6.27 14.91
CA LEU A 106 -8.52 7.68 14.54
C LEU A 106 -9.85 8.39 14.81
N ASP A 107 -9.78 9.67 15.15
CA ASP A 107 -10.98 10.51 15.11
C ASP A 107 -11.48 10.72 13.67
N LEU A 108 -12.73 11.19 13.55
CA LEU A 108 -13.40 11.32 12.24
C LEU A 108 -12.64 12.24 11.27
N GLU A 109 -12.10 13.36 11.76
CA GLU A 109 -11.41 14.34 10.91
C GLU A 109 -10.07 13.77 10.42
N THR A 110 -9.34 13.09 11.27
CA THR A 110 -8.09 12.40 10.94
C THR A 110 -8.32 11.27 9.94
N ALA A 111 -9.36 10.44 10.15
CA ALA A 111 -9.73 9.37 9.22
C ALA A 111 -10.16 9.92 7.86
N ARG A 112 -10.95 11.01 7.85
CA ARG A 112 -11.38 11.71 6.61
C ARG A 112 -10.18 12.26 5.83
N PHE A 113 -9.22 12.86 6.52
CA PHE A 113 -8.01 13.39 5.91
C PHE A 113 -7.23 12.30 5.17
N TYR A 114 -6.91 11.20 5.85
CA TYR A 114 -6.15 10.09 5.23
C TYR A 114 -6.96 9.35 4.17
N ALA A 115 -8.27 9.21 4.35
CA ALA A 115 -9.16 8.70 3.32
C ALA A 115 -9.14 9.57 2.06
N ALA A 116 -9.08 10.91 2.20
CA ALA A 116 -9.00 11.82 1.06
C ALA A 116 -7.67 11.67 0.31
N GLU A 117 -6.55 11.58 1.00
CA GLU A 117 -5.24 11.30 0.38
C GLU A 117 -5.23 9.94 -0.33
N LEU A 118 -5.82 8.91 0.28
CA LEU A 118 -5.94 7.58 -0.31
C LEU A 118 -6.84 7.55 -1.56
N CYS A 119 -7.90 8.37 -1.60
CA CYS A 119 -8.68 8.57 -2.83
C CYS A 119 -7.82 9.13 -3.97
N HIS A 120 -6.90 10.06 -3.69
CA HIS A 120 -5.97 10.56 -4.70
C HIS A 120 -4.99 9.47 -5.16
N ALA A 121 -4.48 8.63 -4.24
CA ALA A 121 -3.62 7.51 -4.59
C ALA A 121 -4.35 6.52 -5.53
N LEU A 122 -5.58 6.11 -5.18
CA LEU A 122 -6.37 5.19 -6.00
C LEU A 122 -6.76 5.82 -7.35
N ARG A 123 -7.15 7.10 -7.36
CA ARG A 123 -7.39 7.83 -8.62
C ARG A 123 -6.18 7.73 -9.55
N PHE A 124 -5.01 8.00 -9.00
CA PHE A 124 -3.76 8.00 -9.77
C PHE A 124 -3.47 6.62 -10.36
N ILE A 125 -3.48 5.55 -9.58
CA ILE A 125 -3.19 4.21 -10.11
C ILE A 125 -4.23 3.74 -11.12
N HIS A 126 -5.53 4.04 -10.90
CA HIS A 126 -6.59 3.70 -11.83
C HIS A 126 -6.51 4.49 -13.15
N GLN A 127 -6.09 5.76 -13.13
CA GLN A 127 -5.83 6.54 -14.33
C GLN A 127 -4.68 5.98 -15.16
N HIS A 128 -3.73 5.31 -14.50
CA HIS A 128 -2.60 4.62 -15.16
C HIS A 128 -2.90 3.16 -15.49
N GLU A 129 -4.17 2.76 -15.44
CA GLU A 129 -4.63 1.40 -15.78
C GLU A 129 -4.13 0.31 -14.84
N PHE A 130 -3.79 0.66 -13.60
CA PHE A 130 -3.47 -0.31 -12.56
C PHE A 130 -4.64 -0.55 -11.61
N ILE A 131 -4.69 -1.76 -11.04
CA ILE A 131 -5.44 -2.08 -9.83
C ILE A 131 -4.48 -2.61 -8.77
N HIS A 132 -4.73 -2.27 -7.52
CA HIS A 132 -3.86 -2.61 -6.38
C HIS A 132 -4.09 -4.04 -5.89
N ARG A 133 -5.35 -4.45 -5.73
CA ARG A 133 -5.84 -5.78 -5.36
C ARG A 133 -5.55 -6.24 -3.92
N ASN A 134 -4.73 -5.53 -3.19
CA ASN A 134 -4.40 -5.86 -1.79
C ASN A 134 -4.24 -4.58 -0.96
N LEU A 135 -5.29 -3.75 -0.93
CA LEU A 135 -5.27 -2.51 -0.16
C LEU A 135 -5.52 -2.83 1.33
N GLY A 136 -4.59 -2.44 2.19
CA GLY A 136 -4.63 -2.61 3.64
C GLY A 136 -3.87 -1.49 4.34
N LEU A 137 -4.06 -1.33 5.65
CA LEU A 137 -3.38 -0.31 6.46
C LEU A 137 -1.86 -0.46 6.46
N GLU A 138 -1.35 -1.69 6.35
CA GLU A 138 0.07 -2.04 6.24
C GLU A 138 0.72 -1.50 4.96
N HIS A 139 -0.10 -1.14 3.97
CA HIS A 139 0.35 -0.58 2.71
C HIS A 139 0.18 0.95 2.63
N VAL A 140 -0.29 1.59 3.69
CA VAL A 140 -0.39 3.05 3.82
C VAL A 140 0.74 3.54 4.70
N LEU A 141 1.83 4.00 4.09
CA LEU A 141 3.01 4.50 4.82
C LEU A 141 2.89 5.99 5.10
N LEU A 142 3.50 6.43 6.19
CA LEU A 142 3.55 7.84 6.60
C LEU A 142 4.92 8.44 6.30
N THR A 143 4.92 9.59 5.64
CA THR A 143 6.11 10.40 5.41
C THR A 143 6.60 11.06 6.71
N ALA A 144 7.77 11.69 6.67
CA ALA A 144 8.26 12.51 7.79
C ALA A 144 7.33 13.68 8.13
N SER A 145 6.59 14.22 7.16
CA SER A 145 5.61 15.28 7.35
C SER A 145 4.24 14.78 7.83
N GLY A 146 4.00 13.47 7.79
CA GLY A 146 2.74 12.84 8.19
C GLY A 146 1.73 12.60 7.06
N HIS A 147 2.06 12.92 5.80
CA HIS A 147 1.26 12.55 4.63
C HIS A 147 1.42 11.07 4.30
N ILE A 148 0.47 10.48 3.58
CA ILE A 148 0.58 9.07 3.19
C ILE A 148 1.41 8.87 1.92
N ARG A 149 1.89 7.62 1.77
CA ARG A 149 2.38 7.03 0.51
C ARG A 149 1.85 5.61 0.42
N LEU A 150 0.99 5.35 -0.58
CA LEU A 150 0.50 4.01 -0.87
C LEU A 150 1.63 3.16 -1.46
N THR A 151 1.81 1.97 -0.90
CA THR A 151 2.79 0.95 -1.33
C THR A 151 2.08 -0.39 -1.53
N GLY A 152 2.81 -1.50 -1.67
CA GLY A 152 2.19 -2.84 -1.78
C GLY A 152 1.95 -3.29 -3.22
N PHE A 153 2.68 -2.74 -4.20
CA PHE A 153 2.47 -3.02 -5.63
C PHE A 153 2.93 -4.41 -6.10
N GLY A 154 3.33 -5.31 -5.19
CA GLY A 154 3.70 -6.69 -5.52
C GLY A 154 2.54 -7.52 -6.08
N THR A 155 1.32 -7.17 -5.73
CA THR A 155 0.08 -7.82 -6.19
C THR A 155 -0.68 -7.02 -7.26
N CYS A 156 -0.19 -5.86 -7.67
CA CYS A 156 -0.91 -5.01 -8.63
C CYS A 156 -1.06 -5.70 -10.01
N LYS A 157 -1.98 -5.20 -10.82
CA LYS A 157 -2.16 -5.65 -12.20
C LYS A 157 -2.23 -4.45 -13.14
N ASP A 158 -1.42 -4.51 -14.20
CA ASP A 158 -1.39 -3.53 -15.28
C ASP A 158 -2.43 -3.83 -16.37
N GLY A 159 -2.72 -2.83 -17.20
CA GLY A 159 -3.66 -2.95 -18.33
C GLY A 159 -5.12 -3.04 -17.92
N MET A 160 -5.46 -2.62 -16.71
CA MET A 160 -6.81 -2.68 -16.15
C MET A 160 -7.60 -1.40 -16.45
N VAL A 161 -7.99 -1.21 -17.71
CA VAL A 161 -8.96 -0.17 -18.08
C VAL A 161 -10.33 -0.45 -17.42
N HIS A 162 -11.25 0.52 -17.43
CA HIS A 162 -12.51 0.43 -16.70
C HIS A 162 -13.31 -0.87 -16.97
N ALA A 163 -13.34 -1.34 -18.20
CA ALA A 163 -14.06 -2.56 -18.58
C ALA A 163 -13.24 -3.84 -18.41
N SER A 164 -11.96 -3.75 -18.09
CA SER A 164 -11.08 -4.93 -17.95
C SER A 164 -11.48 -5.78 -16.75
N ARG A 165 -11.33 -7.09 -16.91
CA ARG A 165 -11.54 -8.07 -15.84
C ARG A 165 -10.38 -9.06 -15.80
N THR A 166 -10.13 -9.60 -14.61
CA THR A 166 -9.14 -10.65 -14.34
C THR A 166 -9.73 -11.66 -13.38
N THR A 167 -9.18 -12.88 -13.35
CA THR A 167 -9.61 -13.96 -12.44
C THR A 167 -8.47 -14.42 -11.53
N THR A 168 -7.28 -13.80 -11.61
CA THR A 168 -6.15 -14.22 -10.79
C THR A 168 -6.46 -14.01 -9.32
N PHE A 169 -6.52 -15.07 -8.53
CA PHE A 169 -6.70 -14.97 -7.07
C PHE A 169 -5.51 -14.22 -6.45
N CYS A 170 -5.82 -13.23 -5.64
CA CYS A 170 -4.82 -12.47 -4.87
C CYS A 170 -5.52 -11.69 -3.74
N GLY A 171 -4.76 -11.29 -2.76
CA GLY A 171 -5.24 -10.52 -1.62
C GLY A 171 -4.93 -11.23 -0.30
N GLY A 172 -5.38 -10.63 0.79
CA GLY A 172 -5.27 -11.11 2.16
C GLY A 172 -6.65 -11.11 2.83
N LEU A 173 -6.69 -10.75 4.11
CA LEU A 173 -7.93 -10.69 4.90
C LEU A 173 -8.90 -9.56 4.47
N SER A 174 -8.46 -8.69 3.55
CA SER A 174 -9.29 -7.63 2.94
C SER A 174 -9.77 -7.98 1.53
N THR A 175 -9.70 -9.25 1.13
CA THR A 175 -10.08 -9.74 -0.20
C THR A 175 -11.56 -9.46 -0.49
N ALA A 176 -11.87 -8.92 -1.67
CA ALA A 176 -13.23 -8.61 -2.07
C ALA A 176 -14.04 -9.90 -2.37
N PRO A 177 -15.38 -9.90 -2.13
CA PRO A 177 -16.22 -11.08 -2.30
C PRO A 177 -16.12 -11.73 -3.69
N GLU A 178 -16.05 -10.93 -4.75
CA GLU A 178 -15.92 -11.40 -6.12
C GLU A 178 -14.63 -12.19 -6.38
N ILE A 179 -13.54 -11.88 -5.64
CA ILE A 179 -12.29 -12.66 -5.72
C ILE A 179 -12.45 -14.00 -5.02
N LEU A 180 -13.11 -14.02 -3.85
CA LEU A 180 -13.38 -15.25 -3.09
C LEU A 180 -14.31 -16.22 -3.86
N LEU A 181 -15.23 -15.66 -4.65
CA LEU A 181 -16.19 -16.40 -5.46
C LEU A 181 -15.65 -16.78 -6.85
N ASP A 182 -14.39 -16.51 -7.15
CA ASP A 182 -13.75 -16.73 -8.47
C ASP A 182 -14.53 -16.06 -9.63
N ILE A 183 -15.14 -14.90 -9.36
CA ILE A 183 -15.86 -14.11 -10.36
C ILE A 183 -14.86 -13.14 -11.02
N PRO A 184 -14.91 -12.96 -12.36
CA PRO A 184 -14.05 -11.98 -13.03
C PRO A 184 -14.23 -10.57 -12.45
N TYR A 185 -13.14 -9.95 -12.00
CA TYR A 185 -13.14 -8.70 -11.25
C TYR A 185 -12.28 -7.61 -11.90
N GLY A 186 -12.52 -6.36 -11.53
CA GLY A 186 -11.82 -5.17 -11.99
C GLY A 186 -11.52 -4.19 -10.86
N ARG A 187 -11.54 -2.89 -11.14
CA ARG A 187 -11.20 -1.80 -10.21
C ARG A 187 -12.05 -1.74 -8.93
N ALA A 188 -13.24 -2.35 -8.96
CA ALA A 188 -14.14 -2.40 -7.81
C ALA A 188 -13.51 -3.00 -6.55
N VAL A 189 -12.56 -3.92 -6.71
CA VAL A 189 -11.87 -4.57 -5.57
C VAL A 189 -11.05 -3.58 -4.73
N ASP A 190 -10.50 -2.54 -5.36
CA ASP A 190 -9.74 -1.52 -4.64
C ASP A 190 -10.66 -0.63 -3.79
N TRP A 191 -11.89 -0.38 -4.24
CA TRP A 191 -12.90 0.35 -3.46
C TRP A 191 -13.45 -0.48 -2.29
N TRP A 192 -13.52 -1.79 -2.44
CA TRP A 192 -13.77 -2.68 -1.30
C TRP A 192 -12.64 -2.56 -0.27
N GLY A 193 -11.39 -2.74 -0.69
CA GLY A 193 -10.22 -2.57 0.18
C GLY A 193 -10.17 -1.18 0.85
N PHE A 194 -10.53 -0.12 0.12
CA PHE A 194 -10.68 1.22 0.69
C PHE A 194 -11.73 1.27 1.80
N GLY A 195 -12.86 0.58 1.65
CA GLY A 195 -13.88 0.44 2.68
C GLY A 195 -13.35 -0.27 3.93
N ILE A 196 -12.58 -1.35 3.76
CA ILE A 196 -11.92 -2.06 4.86
C ILE A 196 -10.97 -1.13 5.62
N VAL A 197 -10.06 -0.44 4.91
CA VAL A 197 -9.10 0.50 5.49
C VAL A 197 -9.81 1.63 6.23
N LEU A 198 -10.87 2.21 5.65
CA LEU A 198 -11.64 3.26 6.29
C LEU A 198 -12.32 2.78 7.58
N PHE A 199 -12.91 1.58 7.56
CA PHE A 199 -13.50 0.99 8.77
C PHE A 199 -12.43 0.79 9.86
N GLN A 200 -11.27 0.24 9.50
CA GLN A 200 -10.17 0.02 10.43
C GLN A 200 -9.61 1.33 11.00
N MET A 201 -9.54 2.40 10.22
CA MET A 201 -9.16 3.72 10.72
C MET A 201 -10.15 4.22 11.79
N LEU A 202 -11.45 4.02 11.58
CA LEU A 202 -12.52 4.53 12.46
C LEU A 202 -12.74 3.66 13.70
N GLU A 203 -12.45 2.34 13.67
CA GLU A 203 -12.80 1.42 14.74
C GLU A 203 -11.60 0.66 15.33
N ALA A 204 -10.40 0.78 14.75
CA ALA A 204 -9.20 0.01 15.12
C ALA A 204 -9.44 -1.52 15.11
N ALA A 205 -10.37 -1.98 14.30
CA ALA A 205 -10.76 -3.37 14.17
C ALA A 205 -11.14 -3.69 12.71
N SER A 206 -11.03 -4.95 12.31
CA SER A 206 -11.56 -5.38 11.00
C SER A 206 -13.09 -5.39 11.02
N PRO A 207 -13.76 -4.99 9.91
CA PRO A 207 -15.22 -5.12 9.79
C PRO A 207 -15.69 -6.58 9.74
N PHE A 208 -14.81 -7.51 9.38
CA PHE A 208 -15.05 -8.95 9.31
C PHE A 208 -14.06 -9.64 10.23
N GLN A 209 -14.56 -10.57 11.05
CA GLN A 209 -13.81 -11.24 12.09
C GLN A 209 -14.09 -12.73 12.08
N GLY A 210 -13.09 -13.55 12.45
CA GLY A 210 -13.22 -15.00 12.52
C GLY A 210 -12.05 -15.59 13.30
N GLU A 211 -12.22 -16.83 13.75
CA GLU A 211 -11.16 -17.55 14.46
C GLU A 211 -10.04 -17.99 13.52
N ASP A 212 -10.34 -18.13 12.22
CA ASP A 212 -9.40 -18.47 11.17
C ASP A 212 -9.76 -17.74 9.86
N VAL A 213 -8.98 -17.97 8.82
CA VAL A 213 -9.15 -17.31 7.50
C VAL A 213 -10.46 -17.69 6.84
N ASP A 214 -10.90 -18.95 6.96
CA ASP A 214 -12.13 -19.45 6.34
C ASP A 214 -13.34 -18.79 7.01
N ALA A 215 -13.35 -18.67 8.34
CA ALA A 215 -14.40 -17.97 9.08
C ALA A 215 -14.48 -16.47 8.70
N ILE A 216 -13.35 -15.81 8.46
CA ILE A 216 -13.33 -14.42 7.97
C ILE A 216 -13.91 -14.34 6.55
N PHE A 217 -13.60 -15.30 5.67
CA PHE A 217 -14.15 -15.34 4.31
C PHE A 217 -15.67 -15.61 4.31
N ASP A 218 -16.15 -16.47 5.21
CA ASP A 218 -17.58 -16.68 5.41
C ASP A 218 -18.29 -15.39 5.84
N GLU A 219 -17.72 -14.63 6.76
CA GLU A 219 -18.25 -13.30 7.16
C GLU A 219 -18.23 -12.28 6.01
N ILE A 220 -17.21 -12.29 5.17
CA ILE A 220 -17.17 -11.43 3.99
C ILE A 220 -18.31 -11.77 3.03
N LEU A 221 -18.70 -13.03 2.92
CA LEU A 221 -19.78 -13.49 2.05
C LEU A 221 -21.17 -13.37 2.68
N ASP A 222 -21.29 -13.18 4.00
CA ASP A 222 -22.56 -13.03 4.72
C ASP A 222 -23.14 -11.61 4.53
N ASP A 223 -24.32 -11.53 3.89
CA ASP A 223 -25.01 -10.26 3.62
C ASP A 223 -25.43 -9.49 4.88
N SER A 224 -25.50 -10.14 6.06
CA SER A 224 -25.80 -9.48 7.33
C SER A 224 -24.62 -8.69 7.89
N LYS A 225 -23.42 -8.81 7.30
CA LYS A 225 -22.17 -8.19 7.74
C LYS A 225 -21.72 -7.05 6.79
N PRO A 226 -20.91 -6.12 7.26
CA PRO A 226 -20.46 -5.94 8.65
C PRO A 226 -21.53 -5.30 9.55
N VAL A 227 -21.37 -5.46 10.85
CA VAL A 227 -22.16 -4.75 11.87
C VAL A 227 -21.49 -3.41 12.18
N TYR A 228 -22.24 -2.32 12.08
CA TYR A 228 -21.72 -0.98 12.36
C TYR A 228 -22.05 -0.55 13.80
N PRO A 229 -21.08 0.04 14.55
CA PRO A 229 -21.35 0.60 15.88
C PRO A 229 -22.50 1.62 15.86
N LEU A 230 -23.30 1.66 16.93
CA LEU A 230 -24.45 2.57 17.03
C LEU A 230 -24.01 4.04 17.04
N GLU A 231 -22.86 4.33 17.67
CA GLU A 231 -22.27 5.66 17.80
C GLU A 231 -21.52 6.13 16.54
N MET A 232 -21.36 5.24 15.54
CA MET A 232 -20.70 5.64 14.29
C MET A 232 -21.52 6.74 13.58
N PRO A 233 -20.90 7.85 13.19
CA PRO A 233 -21.58 8.93 12.47
C PRO A 233 -22.30 8.45 11.20
N ASP A 234 -23.48 8.98 10.91
CA ASP A 234 -24.30 8.53 9.77
C ASP A 234 -23.57 8.64 8.44
N SER A 235 -22.76 9.69 8.25
CA SER A 235 -21.96 9.85 7.02
C SER A 235 -20.89 8.77 6.87
N SER A 236 -20.26 8.35 7.98
CA SER A 236 -19.29 7.24 8.01
C SER A 236 -19.96 5.91 7.73
N LYS A 237 -21.09 5.64 8.39
CA LYS A 237 -21.89 4.45 8.14
C LYS A 237 -22.36 4.37 6.69
N SER A 238 -22.85 5.48 6.13
CA SER A 238 -23.33 5.55 4.76
C SER A 238 -22.26 5.24 3.73
N ILE A 239 -21.06 5.85 3.85
CA ILE A 239 -19.98 5.59 2.88
C ILE A 239 -19.47 4.14 2.98
N LEU A 240 -19.34 3.60 4.21
CA LEU A 240 -18.91 2.23 4.42
C LEU A 240 -19.92 1.21 3.85
N GLN A 241 -21.22 1.44 4.06
CA GLN A 241 -22.26 0.59 3.47
C GLN A 241 -22.20 0.55 1.96
N GLN A 242 -21.87 1.67 1.30
CA GLN A 242 -21.77 1.74 -0.16
C GLN A 242 -20.44 1.18 -0.69
N LEU A 243 -19.33 1.31 0.04
CA LEU A 243 -18.03 0.75 -0.32
C LEU A 243 -17.99 -0.78 -0.12
N LEU A 244 -18.64 -1.28 0.94
CA LEU A 244 -18.68 -2.70 1.29
C LEU A 244 -19.91 -3.44 0.74
N LEU A 245 -20.47 -2.95 -0.38
CA LEU A 245 -21.45 -3.69 -1.17
C LEU A 245 -20.79 -4.90 -1.84
N ARG A 246 -21.38 -6.09 -1.63
CA ARG A 246 -20.86 -7.32 -2.22
C ARG A 246 -20.99 -7.35 -3.73
N ASN A 247 -22.09 -6.81 -4.26
CA ASN A 247 -22.22 -6.61 -5.70
C ASN A 247 -21.24 -5.53 -6.18
N PRO A 248 -20.18 -5.89 -6.94
CA PRO A 248 -19.16 -4.94 -7.38
C PRO A 248 -19.70 -3.85 -8.31
N ASP A 249 -20.76 -4.13 -9.09
CA ASP A 249 -21.33 -3.17 -10.04
C ASP A 249 -22.13 -2.05 -9.33
N MET A 250 -22.60 -2.33 -8.10
CA MET A 250 -23.33 -1.35 -7.26
C MET A 250 -22.44 -0.65 -6.27
N ARG A 251 -21.19 -1.12 -6.12
CA ARG A 251 -20.23 -0.59 -5.15
C ARG A 251 -19.84 0.85 -5.49
N LEU A 252 -19.77 1.71 -4.48
CA LEU A 252 -19.31 3.09 -4.64
C LEU A 252 -17.88 3.12 -5.22
N GLY A 253 -17.67 3.95 -6.24
CA GLY A 253 -16.40 4.03 -6.95
C GLY A 253 -16.23 3.02 -8.11
N ALA A 254 -17.07 1.99 -8.19
CA ALA A 254 -17.04 1.00 -9.26
C ALA A 254 -17.86 1.40 -10.51
N ASN A 255 -18.82 2.27 -10.34
CA ASN A 255 -19.71 2.76 -11.38
C ASN A 255 -19.00 3.73 -12.34
N LYS A 256 -19.76 4.26 -13.32
CA LYS A 256 -19.26 5.24 -14.30
C LYS A 256 -18.70 6.52 -13.68
N ASP A 257 -19.18 6.89 -12.48
CA ASP A 257 -18.73 8.09 -11.78
C ASP A 257 -17.35 7.86 -11.12
N GLY A 258 -16.94 6.60 -10.97
CA GLY A 258 -15.61 6.24 -10.48
C GLY A 258 -15.27 6.90 -9.15
N VAL A 259 -14.06 7.44 -9.04
CA VAL A 259 -13.60 8.16 -7.85
C VAL A 259 -14.43 9.40 -7.54
N GLU A 260 -15.04 10.05 -8.54
CA GLU A 260 -15.90 11.23 -8.37
C GLU A 260 -17.14 10.91 -7.51
N GLY A 261 -17.71 9.71 -7.67
CA GLY A 261 -18.78 9.22 -6.80
C GLY A 261 -18.35 9.11 -5.33
N VAL A 262 -17.12 8.63 -5.09
CA VAL A 262 -16.56 8.53 -3.73
C VAL A 262 -16.28 9.91 -3.14
N THR A 263 -15.58 10.76 -3.89
CA THR A 263 -15.16 12.10 -3.41
C THR A 263 -16.35 13.06 -3.22
N GLY A 264 -17.46 12.83 -3.91
CA GLY A 264 -18.73 13.57 -3.75
C GLY A 264 -19.59 13.10 -2.58
N HIS A 265 -19.24 12.02 -1.90
CA HIS A 265 -20.04 11.49 -0.79
C HIS A 265 -20.02 12.43 0.43
N ALA A 266 -21.14 12.50 1.18
CA ALA A 266 -21.29 13.36 2.35
C ALA A 266 -20.24 13.16 3.46
N PHE A 267 -19.58 11.98 3.50
CA PHE A 267 -18.44 11.73 4.38
C PHE A 267 -17.29 12.72 4.16
N PHE A 268 -17.07 13.17 2.92
CA PHE A 268 -16.04 14.13 2.54
C PHE A 268 -16.52 15.59 2.52
N ALA A 269 -17.68 15.88 3.10
CA ALA A 269 -18.19 17.25 3.16
C ALA A 269 -17.15 18.19 3.81
N GLY A 270 -16.87 19.32 3.15
CA GLY A 270 -15.88 20.32 3.60
C GLY A 270 -14.45 20.04 3.15
N THR A 271 -14.16 18.90 2.51
CA THR A 271 -12.82 18.60 1.98
C THR A 271 -12.53 19.48 0.74
N ILE A 272 -11.43 20.23 0.79
CA ILE A 272 -10.93 21.01 -0.35
C ILE A 272 -9.92 20.14 -1.11
N TRP A 273 -10.41 19.43 -2.11
CA TRP A 273 -9.64 18.40 -2.85
C TRP A 273 -8.34 18.93 -3.49
N GLU A 274 -8.35 20.18 -3.95
CA GLU A 274 -7.18 20.85 -4.52
C GLU A 274 -6.06 21.02 -3.47
N ASP A 275 -6.42 21.34 -2.22
CA ASP A 275 -5.45 21.53 -1.15
C ASP A 275 -4.90 20.19 -0.65
N ILE A 276 -5.75 19.15 -0.60
CA ILE A 276 -5.29 17.76 -0.35
C ILE A 276 -4.29 17.35 -1.44
N ALA A 277 -4.67 17.46 -2.72
CA ALA A 277 -3.84 17.06 -3.85
C ALA A 277 -2.44 17.70 -3.84
N ARG A 278 -2.33 18.91 -3.31
CA ARG A 278 -1.09 19.69 -3.24
C ARG A 278 -0.39 19.63 -1.88
N GLU A 279 -0.84 18.76 -0.97
CA GLU A 279 -0.32 18.65 0.39
C GLU A 279 -0.30 19.99 1.15
N ARG A 280 -1.31 20.86 0.92
CA ARG A 280 -1.42 22.16 1.59
C ARG A 280 -2.11 22.09 2.95
N VAL A 281 -2.88 21.04 3.19
CA VAL A 281 -3.52 20.80 4.49
C VAL A 281 -2.51 20.08 5.38
N PRO A 282 -2.16 20.64 6.55
CA PRO A 282 -1.23 19.98 7.47
C PRO A 282 -1.80 18.62 7.92
N PRO A 283 -1.00 17.55 7.90
CA PRO A 283 -1.44 16.25 8.38
C PRO A 283 -1.79 16.28 9.87
N PRO A 284 -2.89 15.61 10.30
CA PRO A 284 -3.28 15.56 11.70
C PRO A 284 -2.26 14.81 12.58
N ILE A 285 -1.63 13.78 12.04
CA ILE A 285 -0.54 13.06 12.68
C ILE A 285 0.76 13.75 12.28
N SER A 286 1.15 14.80 13.01
CA SER A 286 2.50 15.34 12.88
C SER A 286 3.45 14.40 13.58
N GLN A 287 4.33 13.76 12.85
CA GLN A 287 5.49 13.12 13.43
C GLN A 287 6.44 14.23 13.94
N GLN A 288 6.28 14.69 15.17
CA GLN A 288 7.46 15.12 15.90
C GLN A 288 8.42 13.94 15.77
N ARG A 289 9.55 14.15 15.06
CA ARG A 289 10.56 13.10 14.91
C ARG A 289 10.59 12.30 16.21
N PRO A 290 10.21 11.01 16.24
CA PRO A 290 10.79 10.19 17.28
C PRO A 290 12.27 10.46 17.03
N ASN A 291 13.02 10.91 18.04
CA ASN A 291 14.46 10.80 18.02
C ASN A 291 14.71 9.51 17.29
N ALA A 292 15.40 9.59 16.10
CA ALA A 292 15.69 8.40 15.35
C ALA A 292 16.08 7.39 16.41
N GLN A 293 15.10 6.58 16.83
CA GLN A 293 15.40 5.55 17.80
C GLN A 293 16.45 4.81 17.05
N GLU A 294 17.66 4.97 17.53
CA GLU A 294 18.75 4.13 17.14
C GLU A 294 18.12 2.77 16.98
N PRO A 295 18.20 2.16 15.78
CA PRO A 295 17.58 0.88 15.55
C PRO A 295 17.89 0.05 16.77
N THR A 296 16.86 -0.42 17.46
CA THR A 296 17.02 -1.21 18.70
C THR A 296 18.20 -2.08 18.42
N GLN A 297 19.25 -1.99 19.26
CA GLN A 297 20.53 -2.70 19.07
C GLN A 297 20.28 -4.21 19.02
N GLU A 298 19.65 -4.63 17.96
CA GLU A 298 19.82 -5.99 17.46
C GLU A 298 21.17 -5.98 16.75
N SER A 299 22.01 -6.87 17.19
CA SER A 299 23.39 -7.14 16.79
C SER A 299 23.68 -6.75 15.34
N PRO A 300 24.87 -6.21 15.01
CA PRO A 300 25.19 -5.81 13.64
C PRO A 300 24.75 -6.92 12.70
N VAL A 301 23.79 -6.59 11.81
CA VAL A 301 23.14 -7.55 10.92
C VAL A 301 24.21 -8.08 9.97
N THR A 302 24.84 -9.21 10.36
CA THR A 302 25.79 -9.95 9.53
C THR A 302 25.08 -10.80 8.48
N ASP A 303 23.74 -10.87 8.54
CA ASP A 303 22.91 -11.76 7.75
C ASP A 303 21.94 -11.03 6.82
N PHE A 304 22.41 -10.02 6.07
CA PHE A 304 21.75 -9.73 4.81
C PHE A 304 21.98 -10.96 3.92
N PRO A 305 20.93 -11.67 3.53
CA PRO A 305 21.08 -13.04 2.98
C PRO A 305 21.89 -13.12 1.69
N PHE A 306 22.28 -11.97 1.09
CA PHE A 306 22.89 -11.95 -0.24
C PHE A 306 24.04 -10.95 -0.36
N ALA A 307 25.13 -11.43 -0.94
CA ALA A 307 26.09 -10.59 -1.63
C ALA A 307 25.50 -10.25 -3.01
N VAL A 308 24.77 -9.14 -3.12
CA VAL A 308 24.29 -8.65 -4.40
C VAL A 308 25.43 -7.91 -5.08
N ASP A 309 25.85 -8.40 -6.26
CA ASP A 309 26.76 -7.66 -7.14
C ASP A 309 25.95 -6.56 -7.85
N TRP A 310 25.89 -5.39 -7.22
CA TRP A 310 25.15 -4.23 -7.69
C TRP A 310 25.67 -3.67 -9.02
N SER A 311 26.90 -4.03 -9.44
CA SER A 311 27.52 -3.55 -10.67
C SER A 311 26.99 -4.23 -11.93
N ARG A 312 26.30 -5.37 -11.77
CA ARG A 312 25.80 -6.21 -12.90
C ARG A 312 24.29 -6.12 -13.13
N LEU A 313 23.59 -5.27 -12.39
CA LEU A 313 22.14 -5.33 -12.29
C LEU A 313 21.46 -4.08 -12.87
N ASP A 314 21.66 -3.82 -14.15
CA ASP A 314 20.86 -2.86 -14.91
C ASP A 314 19.72 -3.59 -15.63
N ILE A 315 18.59 -3.84 -14.89
CA ILE A 315 17.44 -4.58 -15.44
C ILE A 315 16.54 -3.67 -16.28
N PHE A 316 16.72 -2.36 -16.20
CA PHE A 316 15.88 -1.40 -16.90
C PHE A 316 16.60 -0.62 -18.02
N SER A 317 17.84 -0.97 -18.37
CA SER A 317 18.51 -0.38 -19.56
C SER A 317 17.87 -0.82 -20.86
N ASP A 318 17.20 -1.99 -20.88
CA ASP A 318 16.60 -2.60 -22.08
C ASP A 318 15.06 -2.46 -22.15
N PHE A 319 14.46 -1.48 -21.40
CA PHE A 319 13.01 -1.24 -21.44
C PHE A 319 12.64 0.20 -21.72
#